data_cbe944cc1b217dc5354e0d7e85066705
#
_entry.id   cbe944cc1b217dc5354e0d7e85066705
#
_cell.length_a   1.000
_cell.length_b   1.000
_cell.length_c   1.000
_cell.angle_alpha   90.00
_cell.angle_beta   90.00
_cell.angle_gamma   90.00
#
_symmetry.space_group_name_H-M   'P 1'
#
loop_
_entity.id
_entity.type
_entity.pdbx_description
1 polymer ?
#
loop_
_entity_poly.entity_id
_entity_poly.type
_entity_poly.pdbx_seq_one_letter_code
_entity_poly.pdbx_strand_id
1 'polypeptide(L)'
;AAPDVMSAVLALEPASHVVELDDDYLDDIAAAFGQVVDSKSPYTSGHSARVALYTDLIAETLGLAPERRRWLKRGALLHDVGKLGVSNSVLDKPGKLDAEEWAAVQAHAAYTEAILSRIGAFAELAVVSAAHHERLDGKGYPRGLTAEQITLETRIITTADIFDAITAERPYRGAIPIPKTLEMMAENVGTAIDPVCFEALKQAIARLPA
;
A
#
# COMPACT_ATOMS: atom_id res chain seq x y z
N ALA A 1 -33.86 13.03 23.33
CA ALA A 1 -32.77 12.51 22.52
C ALA A 1 -31.68 12.00 23.49
N ALA A 2 -31.22 10.77 23.33
CA ALA A 2 -30.05 10.28 24.09
C ALA A 2 -28.87 11.18 23.77
N PRO A 3 -28.02 11.58 24.76
CA PRO A 3 -26.84 12.35 24.48
C PRO A 3 -25.96 11.54 23.52
N ASP A 4 -25.38 12.22 22.54
CA ASP A 4 -24.41 11.60 21.63
C ASP A 4 -23.25 11.05 22.48
N VAL A 5 -23.15 9.74 22.55
CA VAL A 5 -22.16 9.04 23.38
C VAL A 5 -20.73 9.46 22.98
N MET A 6 -20.50 9.73 21.70
CA MET A 6 -19.20 10.20 21.22
C MET A 6 -18.85 11.57 21.78
N SER A 7 -19.79 12.52 21.77
CA SER A 7 -19.60 13.86 22.38
C SER A 7 -19.36 13.78 23.88
N ALA A 8 -20.03 12.85 24.58
CA ALA A 8 -19.80 12.63 26.00
C ALA A 8 -18.43 12.04 26.30
N VAL A 9 -17.93 11.14 25.46
CA VAL A 9 -16.57 10.56 25.57
C VAL A 9 -15.51 11.63 25.29
N LEU A 10 -15.67 12.42 24.22
CA LEU A 10 -14.74 13.50 23.87
C LEU A 10 -14.69 14.60 24.95
N ALA A 11 -15.81 14.85 25.65
CA ALA A 11 -15.85 15.80 26.77
C ALA A 11 -15.06 15.34 28.02
N LEU A 12 -14.68 14.04 28.09
CA LEU A 12 -13.84 13.50 29.14
C LEU A 12 -12.34 13.61 28.81
N GLU A 13 -12.00 14.02 27.59
CA GLU A 13 -10.61 14.19 27.19
C GLU A 13 -9.96 15.37 27.94
N PRO A 14 -8.83 15.17 28.64
CA PRO A 14 -8.18 16.26 29.36
C PRO A 14 -7.68 17.33 28.37
N ALA A 15 -8.09 18.58 28.57
CA ALA A 15 -7.69 19.71 27.72
C ALA A 15 -6.17 19.95 27.63
N SER A 16 -5.38 19.31 28.48
CA SER A 16 -3.91 19.40 28.53
C SER A 16 -3.18 18.33 27.70
N HIS A 17 -3.89 17.43 27.00
CA HIS A 17 -3.30 16.34 26.21
C HIS A 17 -3.35 16.61 24.70
N VAL A 18 -2.91 17.79 24.28
CA VAL A 18 -2.68 18.06 22.87
C VAL A 18 -1.27 17.56 22.52
N VAL A 19 -1.18 16.50 21.75
CA VAL A 19 0.07 16.06 21.14
C VAL A 19 0.15 16.70 19.75
N GLU A 20 1.15 17.54 19.52
CA GLU A 20 1.45 18.02 18.16
C GLU A 20 1.96 16.84 17.32
N LEU A 21 1.27 16.56 16.22
CA LEU A 21 1.67 15.54 15.26
C LEU A 21 2.68 16.18 14.29
N ASP A 22 3.95 15.94 14.53
CA ASP A 22 5.00 16.24 13.55
C ASP A 22 5.14 15.10 12.52
N ASP A 23 5.98 15.33 11.52
CA ASP A 23 6.23 14.36 10.47
C ASP A 23 6.88 13.07 10.97
N ASP A 24 7.74 13.13 12.00
CA ASP A 24 8.38 11.94 12.55
C ASP A 24 7.38 11.06 13.27
N TYR A 25 6.46 11.66 14.02
CA TYR A 25 5.40 10.94 14.69
C TYR A 25 4.42 10.28 13.68
N LEU A 26 4.12 10.95 12.57
CA LEU A 26 3.29 10.38 11.50
C LEU A 26 4.00 9.21 10.79
N ASP A 27 5.32 9.25 10.62
CA ASP A 27 6.11 8.14 10.09
C ASP A 27 6.08 6.94 11.03
N ASP A 28 6.24 7.16 12.33
CA ASP A 28 6.18 6.11 13.36
C ASP A 28 4.80 5.44 13.39
N ILE A 29 3.72 6.24 13.33
CA ILE A 29 2.35 5.70 13.23
C ILE A 29 2.20 4.83 11.98
N ALA A 30 2.63 5.31 10.81
CA ALA A 30 2.51 4.58 9.57
C ALA A 30 3.31 3.28 9.61
N ALA A 31 4.53 3.31 10.16
CA ALA A 31 5.37 2.13 10.34
C ALA A 31 4.74 1.11 11.30
N ALA A 32 4.18 1.57 12.43
CA ALA A 32 3.51 0.71 13.40
C ALA A 32 2.30 0.01 12.79
N PHE A 33 1.44 0.74 12.06
CA PHE A 33 0.29 0.13 11.36
C PHE A 33 0.73 -0.84 10.28
N GLY A 34 1.77 -0.53 9.50
CA GLY A 34 2.35 -1.47 8.53
C GLY A 34 2.76 -2.79 9.18
N GLN A 35 3.44 -2.73 10.33
CA GLN A 35 3.83 -3.93 11.10
C GLN A 35 2.61 -4.72 11.61
N VAL A 36 1.56 -4.05 12.08
CA VAL A 36 0.32 -4.70 12.52
C VAL A 36 -0.33 -5.45 11.36
N VAL A 37 -0.41 -4.84 10.19
CA VAL A 37 -0.96 -5.48 8.98
C VAL A 37 -0.09 -6.66 8.54
N ASP A 38 1.22 -6.47 8.51
CA ASP A 38 2.17 -7.52 8.13
C ASP A 38 2.10 -8.73 9.08
N SER A 39 1.80 -8.50 10.36
CA SER A 39 1.65 -9.57 11.36
C SER A 39 0.36 -10.37 11.23
N LYS A 40 -0.61 -9.87 10.46
CA LYS A 40 -1.92 -10.51 10.29
C LYS A 40 -1.83 -11.83 9.50
N SER A 41 -0.86 -11.95 8.62
CA SER A 41 -0.60 -13.16 7.84
C SER A 41 0.90 -13.49 7.87
N PRO A 42 1.30 -14.76 8.02
CA PRO A 42 2.69 -15.15 7.94
C PRO A 42 3.32 -14.89 6.56
N TYR A 43 2.51 -14.60 5.56
CA TYR A 43 2.91 -14.36 4.17
C TYR A 43 3.29 -12.91 3.88
N THR A 44 3.05 -12.00 4.82
CA THR A 44 3.26 -10.55 4.65
C THR A 44 4.37 -9.98 5.53
N SER A 45 5.16 -10.81 6.21
CA SER A 45 6.23 -10.33 7.09
C SER A 45 7.19 -9.38 6.36
N GLY A 46 7.26 -8.13 6.84
CA GLY A 46 8.11 -7.08 6.30
C GLY A 46 7.72 -6.57 4.91
N HIS A 47 6.58 -6.97 4.38
CA HIS A 47 6.07 -6.54 3.07
C HIS A 47 5.90 -5.03 3.00
N SER A 48 5.15 -4.45 3.93
CA SER A 48 4.86 -3.01 3.95
C SER A 48 6.13 -2.16 3.97
N ALA A 49 7.15 -2.59 4.74
CA ALA A 49 8.43 -1.89 4.81
C ALA A 49 9.22 -2.00 3.48
N ARG A 50 9.22 -3.17 2.83
CA ARG A 50 9.90 -3.34 1.53
C ARG A 50 9.18 -2.57 0.42
N VAL A 51 7.85 -2.59 0.37
CA VAL A 51 7.07 -1.78 -0.59
C VAL A 51 7.37 -0.30 -0.39
N ALA A 52 7.45 0.19 0.86
CA ALA A 52 7.82 1.58 1.15
C ALA A 52 9.24 1.92 0.69
N LEU A 53 10.20 1.01 0.85
CA LEU A 53 11.56 1.16 0.34
C LEU A 53 11.58 1.28 -1.20
N TYR A 54 10.94 0.35 -1.90
CA TYR A 54 10.90 0.39 -3.37
C TYR A 54 10.14 1.59 -3.90
N THR A 55 9.06 2.00 -3.23
CA THR A 55 8.33 3.24 -3.52
C THR A 55 9.24 4.46 -3.43
N ASP A 56 10.04 4.57 -2.37
CA ASP A 56 10.98 5.68 -2.20
C ASP A 56 12.06 5.70 -3.29
N LEU A 57 12.64 4.54 -3.62
CA LEU A 57 13.66 4.40 -4.65
C LEU A 57 13.13 4.77 -6.05
N ILE A 58 11.91 4.35 -6.39
CA ILE A 58 11.25 4.74 -7.64
C ILE A 58 11.00 6.25 -7.66
N ALA A 59 10.41 6.79 -6.59
CA ALA A 59 10.10 8.21 -6.46
C ALA A 59 11.36 9.10 -6.53
N GLU A 60 12.46 8.68 -5.90
CA GLU A 60 13.76 9.33 -6.01
C GLU A 60 14.28 9.36 -7.46
N THR A 61 14.22 8.21 -8.13
CA THR A 61 14.66 8.08 -9.51
C THR A 61 13.84 8.96 -10.46
N LEU A 62 12.56 9.16 -10.15
CA LEU A 62 11.67 10.07 -10.87
C LEU A 62 11.85 11.55 -10.49
N GLY A 63 12.72 11.86 -9.52
CA GLY A 63 13.01 13.24 -9.09
C GLY A 63 11.93 13.88 -8.22
N LEU A 64 11.13 13.11 -7.51
CA LEU A 64 10.17 13.67 -6.56
C LEU A 64 10.90 14.37 -5.41
N ALA A 65 10.33 15.50 -4.94
CA ALA A 65 10.87 16.25 -3.80
C ALA A 65 10.87 15.37 -2.52
N PRO A 66 11.84 15.57 -1.60
CA PRO A 66 11.98 14.77 -0.39
C PRO A 66 10.71 14.67 0.45
N GLU A 67 9.99 15.78 0.59
CA GLU A 67 8.72 15.86 1.35
C GLU A 67 7.64 14.99 0.68
N ARG A 68 7.55 14.99 -0.66
CA ARG A 68 6.60 14.16 -1.39
C ARG A 68 6.97 12.68 -1.33
N ARG A 69 8.27 12.36 -1.35
CA ARG A 69 8.78 11.00 -1.15
C ARG A 69 8.42 10.49 0.25
N ARG A 70 8.64 11.30 1.29
CA ARG A 70 8.28 10.97 2.67
C ARG A 70 6.79 10.69 2.82
N TRP A 71 5.96 11.56 2.27
CA TRP A 71 4.51 11.38 2.24
C TRP A 71 4.10 10.09 1.53
N LEU A 72 4.70 9.78 0.38
CA LEU A 72 4.40 8.60 -0.40
C LEU A 72 4.83 7.30 0.29
N LYS A 73 5.94 7.32 1.03
CA LYS A 73 6.36 6.19 1.87
C LYS A 73 5.32 5.83 2.91
N ARG A 74 4.68 6.81 3.55
CA ARG A 74 3.55 6.55 4.47
C ARG A 74 2.41 5.87 3.74
N GLY A 75 2.08 6.33 2.53
CA GLY A 75 1.06 5.68 1.70
C GLY A 75 1.38 4.22 1.40
N ALA A 76 2.63 3.93 1.08
CA ALA A 76 3.11 2.57 0.84
C ALA A 76 3.08 1.70 2.11
N LEU A 77 3.42 2.24 3.28
CA LEU A 77 3.31 1.52 4.56
C LEU A 77 1.85 1.16 4.91
N LEU A 78 0.91 1.99 4.49
CA LEU A 78 -0.50 1.91 4.85
C LEU A 78 -1.40 1.31 3.76
N HIS A 79 -0.84 0.99 2.56
CA HIS A 79 -1.65 0.60 1.40
C HIS A 79 -2.58 -0.59 1.67
N ASP A 80 -2.14 -1.49 2.51
CA ASP A 80 -2.79 -2.75 2.85
C ASP A 80 -3.54 -2.72 4.20
N VAL A 81 -3.67 -1.55 4.87
CA VAL A 81 -4.29 -1.49 6.21
C VAL A 81 -5.72 -2.04 6.24
N GLY A 82 -6.43 -1.99 5.12
CA GLY A 82 -7.77 -2.57 4.97
C GLY A 82 -7.81 -4.09 5.07
N LYS A 83 -6.68 -4.79 4.94
CA LYS A 83 -6.60 -6.25 5.19
C LYS A 83 -6.99 -6.62 6.62
N LEU A 84 -6.97 -5.68 7.56
CA LEU A 84 -7.51 -5.87 8.91
C LEU A 84 -8.99 -6.25 8.90
N GLY A 85 -9.75 -5.82 7.90
CA GLY A 85 -11.16 -6.15 7.71
C GLY A 85 -11.42 -7.48 6.99
N VAL A 86 -10.40 -8.18 6.51
CA VAL A 86 -10.52 -9.46 5.78
C VAL A 86 -10.24 -10.61 6.74
N SER A 87 -11.03 -11.70 6.67
CA SER A 87 -10.82 -12.88 7.52
C SER A 87 -9.50 -13.58 7.21
N ASN A 88 -8.80 -14.02 8.24
CA ASN A 88 -7.58 -14.84 8.08
C ASN A 88 -7.85 -16.17 7.39
N SER A 89 -9.06 -16.74 7.58
CA SER A 89 -9.44 -17.97 6.86
C SER A 89 -9.43 -17.80 5.34
N VAL A 90 -9.59 -16.57 4.85
CA VAL A 90 -9.52 -16.23 3.42
C VAL A 90 -8.09 -15.85 3.03
N LEU A 91 -7.43 -14.99 3.82
CA LEU A 91 -6.06 -14.52 3.53
C LEU A 91 -5.05 -15.67 3.52
N ASP A 92 -5.20 -16.62 4.44
CA ASP A 92 -4.26 -17.73 4.65
C ASP A 92 -4.72 -19.05 4.02
N LYS A 93 -5.79 -19.00 3.18
CA LYS A 93 -6.34 -20.21 2.55
C LYS A 93 -5.30 -20.92 1.69
N PRO A 94 -4.99 -22.20 1.98
CA PRO A 94 -4.08 -22.97 1.16
C PRO A 94 -4.78 -23.42 -0.13
N GLY A 95 -4.78 -22.60 -1.17
CA GLY A 95 -5.39 -22.93 -2.45
C GLY A 95 -6.01 -21.73 -3.16
N LYS A 96 -6.79 -22.01 -4.21
CA LYS A 96 -7.48 -20.94 -4.96
C LYS A 96 -8.68 -20.44 -4.17
N LEU A 97 -8.85 -19.12 -4.20
CA LEU A 97 -10.04 -18.46 -3.68
C LEU A 97 -11.20 -18.66 -4.66
N ASP A 98 -12.40 -18.87 -4.13
CA ASP A 98 -13.63 -18.76 -4.91
C ASP A 98 -14.01 -17.30 -5.16
N ALA A 99 -15.12 -17.06 -5.87
CA ALA A 99 -15.53 -15.71 -6.25
C ALA A 99 -15.91 -14.83 -5.04
N GLU A 100 -16.52 -15.40 -4.00
CA GLU A 100 -16.91 -14.67 -2.79
C GLU A 100 -15.69 -14.33 -1.94
N GLU A 101 -14.80 -15.28 -1.77
CA GLU A 101 -13.51 -15.07 -1.07
C GLU A 101 -12.64 -14.05 -1.78
N TRP A 102 -12.59 -14.10 -3.11
CA TRP A 102 -11.86 -13.12 -3.91
C TRP A 102 -12.45 -11.72 -3.76
N ALA A 103 -13.78 -11.58 -3.79
CA ALA A 103 -14.44 -10.31 -3.54
C ALA A 103 -14.15 -9.78 -2.11
N ALA A 104 -14.10 -10.66 -1.11
CA ALA A 104 -13.74 -10.29 0.24
C ALA A 104 -12.28 -9.80 0.34
N VAL A 105 -11.34 -10.40 -0.40
CA VAL A 105 -9.97 -9.89 -0.49
C VAL A 105 -9.94 -8.53 -1.16
N GLN A 106 -10.61 -8.37 -2.30
CA GLN A 106 -10.63 -7.08 -3.02
C GLN A 106 -11.20 -5.92 -2.17
N ALA A 107 -12.11 -6.23 -1.24
CA ALA A 107 -12.70 -5.23 -0.36
C ALA A 107 -11.66 -4.51 0.54
N HIS A 108 -10.44 -5.09 0.76
CA HIS A 108 -9.42 -4.42 1.56
C HIS A 108 -9.04 -3.04 0.98
N ALA A 109 -9.08 -2.86 -0.33
CA ALA A 109 -8.79 -1.57 -0.96
C ALA A 109 -9.79 -0.48 -0.51
N ALA A 110 -11.09 -0.80 -0.52
CA ALA A 110 -12.13 0.10 -0.02
C ALA A 110 -12.03 0.31 1.51
N TYR A 111 -11.66 -0.73 2.27
CA TYR A 111 -11.43 -0.60 3.71
C TYR A 111 -10.21 0.28 4.01
N THR A 112 -9.14 0.19 3.22
CA THR A 112 -7.98 1.09 3.33
C THR A 112 -8.42 2.55 3.21
N GLU A 113 -9.21 2.89 2.19
CA GLU A 113 -9.74 4.24 2.03
C GLU A 113 -10.62 4.66 3.22
N ALA A 114 -11.54 3.79 3.63
CA ALA A 114 -12.45 4.08 4.74
C ALA A 114 -11.74 4.29 6.09
N ILE A 115 -10.63 3.58 6.33
CA ILE A 115 -9.82 3.72 7.54
C ILE A 115 -9.01 5.02 7.48
N LEU A 116 -8.24 5.23 6.42
CA LEU A 116 -7.32 6.35 6.31
C LEU A 116 -8.04 7.70 6.20
N SER A 117 -9.20 7.77 5.54
CA SER A 117 -9.99 9.00 5.42
C SER A 117 -10.49 9.53 6.77
N ARG A 118 -10.52 8.71 7.81
CA ARG A 118 -10.91 9.13 9.16
C ARG A 118 -9.81 9.83 9.92
N ILE A 119 -8.59 9.78 9.43
CA ILE A 119 -7.40 10.38 10.04
C ILE A 119 -7.01 11.57 9.17
N GLY A 120 -7.22 12.81 9.66
CA GLY A 120 -7.03 14.03 8.88
C GLY A 120 -5.65 14.10 8.21
N ALA A 121 -4.58 13.69 8.90
CA ALA A 121 -3.22 13.66 8.38
C ALA A 121 -3.01 12.64 7.22
N PHE A 122 -3.88 11.65 7.09
CA PHE A 122 -3.79 10.60 6.06
C PHE A 122 -4.92 10.67 5.01
N ALA A 123 -5.80 11.67 5.07
CA ALA A 123 -6.96 11.77 4.18
C ALA A 123 -6.57 11.81 2.69
N GLU A 124 -5.51 12.53 2.33
CA GLU A 124 -5.01 12.55 0.96
C GLU A 124 -4.37 11.21 0.55
N LEU A 125 -3.66 10.54 1.49
CA LEU A 125 -3.08 9.22 1.26
C LEU A 125 -4.15 8.14 1.04
N ALA A 126 -5.34 8.30 1.63
CA ALA A 126 -6.41 7.32 1.56
C ALA A 126 -6.74 6.93 0.10
N VAL A 127 -6.88 7.92 -0.76
CA VAL A 127 -7.23 7.70 -2.18
C VAL A 127 -6.08 7.02 -2.94
N VAL A 128 -4.85 7.46 -2.70
CA VAL A 128 -3.65 6.94 -3.37
C VAL A 128 -3.37 5.51 -2.94
N SER A 129 -3.40 5.25 -1.63
CA SER A 129 -3.14 3.92 -1.07
C SER A 129 -4.23 2.91 -1.44
N ALA A 130 -5.49 3.31 -1.42
CA ALA A 130 -6.60 2.43 -1.79
C ALA A 130 -6.60 2.04 -3.28
N ALA A 131 -5.99 2.84 -4.15
CA ALA A 131 -5.99 2.62 -5.59
C ALA A 131 -4.81 1.76 -6.10
N HIS A 132 -3.98 1.18 -5.22
CA HIS A 132 -2.77 0.43 -5.61
C HIS A 132 -3.04 -0.84 -6.44
N HIS A 133 -4.28 -1.32 -6.48
CA HIS A 133 -4.71 -2.41 -7.36
C HIS A 133 -5.47 -1.95 -8.59
N GLU A 134 -5.55 -0.64 -8.84
CA GLU A 134 -6.04 -0.13 -10.11
C GLU A 134 -5.04 -0.43 -11.23
N ARG A 135 -5.56 -0.56 -12.45
CA ARG A 135 -4.77 -0.92 -13.63
C ARG A 135 -4.98 0.10 -14.72
N LEU A 136 -3.94 0.39 -15.47
CA LEU A 136 -3.99 1.36 -16.58
C LEU A 136 -5.04 0.99 -17.63
N ASP A 137 -5.35 -0.30 -17.77
CA ASP A 137 -6.34 -0.83 -18.71
C ASP A 137 -7.80 -0.81 -18.19
N GLY A 138 -8.04 -0.22 -17.01
CA GLY A 138 -9.37 -0.12 -16.38
C GLY A 138 -9.91 -1.43 -15.80
N LYS A 139 -9.10 -2.49 -15.76
CA LYS A 139 -9.50 -3.81 -15.22
C LYS A 139 -9.08 -4.02 -13.77
N GLY A 140 -8.64 -2.97 -13.09
CA GLY A 140 -8.27 -2.98 -11.69
C GLY A 140 -9.47 -2.83 -10.75
N TYR A 141 -9.19 -2.68 -9.48
CA TYR A 141 -10.18 -2.43 -8.44
C TYR A 141 -9.61 -1.46 -7.39
N PRO A 142 -10.42 -0.82 -6.57
CA PRO A 142 -11.85 -1.02 -6.34
C PRO A 142 -12.78 -0.25 -7.30
N ARG A 143 -12.28 0.67 -8.13
CA ARG A 143 -13.11 1.59 -8.94
C ARG A 143 -13.03 1.34 -10.45
N GLY A 144 -12.07 0.55 -10.93
CA GLY A 144 -11.82 0.33 -12.36
C GLY A 144 -11.31 1.60 -13.05
N LEU A 145 -10.41 2.33 -12.40
CA LEU A 145 -9.83 3.56 -12.94
C LEU A 145 -8.97 3.28 -14.17
N THR A 146 -9.02 4.19 -15.16
CA THR A 146 -8.16 4.17 -16.33
C THR A 146 -6.84 4.92 -16.09
N ALA A 147 -5.89 4.77 -17.02
CA ALA A 147 -4.58 5.42 -16.92
C ALA A 147 -4.67 6.93 -16.64
N GLU A 148 -5.62 7.64 -17.23
CA GLU A 148 -5.77 9.10 -17.06
C GLU A 148 -6.25 9.47 -15.65
N GLN A 149 -6.89 8.55 -14.94
CA GLN A 149 -7.46 8.76 -13.62
C GLN A 149 -6.52 8.33 -12.48
N ILE A 150 -5.56 7.45 -12.78
CA ILE A 150 -4.61 6.93 -11.79
C ILE A 150 -3.44 7.91 -11.65
N THR A 151 -3.22 8.44 -10.44
CA THR A 151 -2.12 9.38 -10.16
C THR A 151 -0.76 8.70 -10.28
N LEU A 152 0.29 9.50 -10.49
CA LEU A 152 1.67 8.99 -10.52
C LEU A 152 2.03 8.26 -9.23
N GLU A 153 1.64 8.82 -8.09
CA GLU A 153 1.90 8.25 -6.77
C GLU A 153 1.32 6.85 -6.61
N THR A 154 0.07 6.66 -7.05
CA THR A 154 -0.56 5.32 -7.06
C THR A 154 0.21 4.36 -7.95
N ARG A 155 0.62 4.78 -9.16
CA ARG A 155 1.40 3.95 -10.09
C ARG A 155 2.75 3.53 -9.51
N ILE A 156 3.39 4.42 -8.72
CA ILE A 156 4.65 4.11 -8.02
C ILE A 156 4.41 3.01 -6.98
N ILE A 157 3.39 3.16 -6.12
CA ILE A 157 3.06 2.14 -5.10
C ILE A 157 2.70 0.81 -5.77
N THR A 158 1.85 0.82 -6.80
CA THR A 158 1.48 -0.39 -7.57
C THR A 158 2.72 -1.11 -8.12
N THR A 159 3.66 -0.35 -8.69
CA THR A 159 4.89 -0.93 -9.26
C THR A 159 5.77 -1.55 -8.17
N ALA A 160 5.89 -0.89 -7.03
CA ALA A 160 6.65 -1.36 -5.87
C ALA A 160 6.01 -2.61 -5.23
N ASP A 161 4.69 -2.63 -5.08
CA ASP A 161 3.92 -3.74 -4.53
C ASP A 161 4.05 -5.00 -5.42
N ILE A 162 3.85 -4.86 -6.73
CA ILE A 162 4.01 -5.98 -7.68
C ILE A 162 5.44 -6.52 -7.62
N PHE A 163 6.45 -5.65 -7.54
CA PHE A 163 7.85 -6.07 -7.46
C PHE A 163 8.11 -6.88 -6.18
N ASP A 164 7.68 -6.38 -5.01
CA ASP A 164 7.83 -7.11 -3.74
C ASP A 164 7.04 -8.42 -3.76
N ALA A 165 5.81 -8.41 -4.26
CA ALA A 165 4.97 -9.59 -4.32
C ALA A 165 5.60 -10.73 -5.15
N ILE A 166 6.41 -10.42 -6.16
CA ILE A 166 7.09 -11.41 -7.00
C ILE A 166 8.43 -11.81 -6.41
N THR A 167 9.23 -10.87 -5.91
CA THR A 167 10.59 -11.13 -5.38
C THR A 167 10.58 -11.77 -4.01
N ALA A 168 9.59 -11.48 -3.16
CA ALA A 168 9.54 -12.01 -1.80
C ALA A 168 9.35 -13.53 -1.77
N GLU A 169 10.01 -14.16 -0.80
CA GLU A 169 9.76 -15.56 -0.48
C GLU A 169 8.33 -15.73 0.04
N ARG A 170 7.65 -16.76 -0.44
CA ARG A 170 6.31 -17.14 -0.03
C ARG A 170 6.33 -18.60 0.44
N PRO A 171 5.49 -19.06 1.38
CA PRO A 171 5.53 -20.42 1.92
C PRO A 171 5.40 -21.55 0.89
N TYR A 172 4.81 -21.23 -0.26
CA TYR A 172 4.62 -22.17 -1.37
C TYR A 172 5.53 -21.88 -2.57
N ARG A 173 6.45 -20.88 -2.44
CA ARG A 173 7.33 -20.45 -3.52
C ARG A 173 8.55 -19.72 -2.97
N GLY A 174 9.74 -20.17 -3.31
CA GLY A 174 10.98 -19.43 -3.02
C GLY A 174 11.01 -18.04 -3.69
N ALA A 175 11.93 -17.19 -3.25
CA ALA A 175 12.21 -15.90 -3.85
C ALA A 175 12.52 -16.04 -5.35
N ILE A 176 11.91 -15.20 -6.18
CA ILE A 176 12.23 -15.15 -7.62
C ILE A 176 13.39 -14.16 -7.81
N PRO A 177 14.46 -14.56 -8.51
CA PRO A 177 15.59 -13.67 -8.80
C PRO A 177 15.14 -12.39 -9.52
N ILE A 178 15.75 -11.25 -9.17
CA ILE A 178 15.41 -9.93 -9.71
C ILE A 178 15.35 -9.92 -11.26
N PRO A 179 16.33 -10.46 -12.01
CA PRO A 179 16.24 -10.46 -13.47
C PRO A 179 14.98 -11.14 -13.99
N LYS A 180 14.61 -12.27 -13.40
CA LYS A 180 13.39 -13.00 -13.78
C LYS A 180 12.12 -12.27 -13.38
N THR A 181 12.13 -11.60 -12.21
CA THR A 181 11.02 -10.73 -11.78
C THR A 181 10.78 -9.61 -12.77
N LEU A 182 11.85 -8.93 -13.22
CA LEU A 182 11.72 -7.84 -14.19
C LEU A 182 11.19 -8.31 -15.55
N GLU A 183 11.58 -9.52 -16.00
CA GLU A 183 10.99 -10.14 -17.20
C GLU A 183 9.47 -10.36 -17.05
N MET A 184 9.04 -10.93 -15.91
CA MET A 184 7.62 -11.18 -15.64
C MET A 184 6.83 -9.87 -15.53
N MET A 185 7.39 -8.83 -14.92
CA MET A 185 6.76 -7.51 -14.83
C MET A 185 6.63 -6.86 -16.20
N ALA A 186 7.62 -7.03 -17.08
CA ALA A 186 7.62 -6.44 -18.43
C ALA A 186 6.40 -6.87 -19.26
N GLU A 187 5.88 -8.09 -19.05
CA GLU A 187 4.67 -8.60 -19.72
C GLU A 187 3.39 -7.77 -19.38
N ASN A 188 3.42 -7.04 -18.26
CA ASN A 188 2.29 -6.25 -17.76
C ASN A 188 2.50 -4.73 -17.91
N VAL A 189 3.61 -4.30 -18.48
CA VAL A 189 3.87 -2.88 -18.75
C VAL A 189 2.88 -2.35 -19.78
N GLY A 190 2.31 -1.17 -19.50
CA GLY A 190 1.27 -0.55 -20.31
C GLY A 190 -0.16 -1.05 -20.02
N THR A 191 -0.31 -2.10 -19.21
CA THR A 191 -1.63 -2.60 -18.79
C THR A 191 -1.85 -2.49 -17.28
N ALA A 192 -1.04 -3.15 -16.47
CA ALA A 192 -1.09 -3.05 -15.01
C ALA A 192 0.02 -2.14 -14.46
N ILE A 193 1.16 -2.08 -15.12
CA ILE A 193 2.36 -1.39 -14.66
C ILE A 193 2.64 -0.19 -15.56
N ASP A 194 2.88 0.96 -14.95
CA ASP A 194 3.26 2.17 -15.66
C ASP A 194 4.68 2.04 -16.24
N PRO A 195 4.88 2.33 -17.57
CA PRO A 195 6.18 2.21 -18.21
C PRO A 195 7.27 3.09 -17.57
N VAL A 196 6.91 4.30 -17.12
CA VAL A 196 7.86 5.25 -16.53
C VAL A 196 8.28 4.78 -15.14
N CYS A 197 7.31 4.29 -14.33
CA CYS A 197 7.59 3.71 -13.01
C CYS A 197 8.42 2.43 -13.13
N PHE A 198 8.16 1.59 -14.14
CA PHE A 198 8.94 0.37 -14.36
C PHE A 198 10.39 0.67 -14.73
N GLU A 199 10.64 1.62 -15.62
CA GLU A 199 12.00 2.03 -15.97
C GLU A 199 12.73 2.66 -14.77
N ALA A 200 12.03 3.46 -13.95
CA ALA A 200 12.58 4.01 -12.72
C ALA A 200 12.93 2.93 -11.71
N LEU A 201 12.10 1.90 -11.54
CA LEU A 201 12.40 0.73 -10.72
C LEU A 201 13.67 0.03 -11.19
N LYS A 202 13.82 -0.26 -12.48
CA LYS A 202 15.01 -0.93 -13.05
C LYS A 202 16.28 -0.12 -12.75
N GLN A 203 16.23 1.20 -12.95
CA GLN A 203 17.35 2.08 -12.67
C GLN A 203 17.68 2.13 -11.17
N ALA A 204 16.67 2.14 -10.31
CA ALA A 204 16.86 2.14 -8.86
C ALA A 204 17.53 0.85 -8.38
N ILE A 205 17.01 -0.30 -8.83
CA ILE A 205 17.57 -1.61 -8.44
C ILE A 205 19.02 -1.80 -8.94
N ALA A 206 19.33 -1.30 -10.14
CA ALA A 206 20.70 -1.39 -10.67
C ALA A 206 21.75 -0.60 -9.85
N ARG A 207 21.33 0.33 -8.99
CA ARG A 207 22.20 1.11 -8.11
C ARG A 207 22.40 0.47 -6.73
N LEU A 208 21.59 -0.54 -6.39
CA LEU A 208 21.74 -1.22 -5.11
C LEU A 208 23.00 -2.09 -5.13
N PRO A 209 23.76 -2.12 -4.04
CA PRO A 209 24.90 -3.02 -3.92
C PRO A 209 24.41 -4.48 -4.02
N ALA A 210 25.21 -5.30 -4.68
CA ALA A 210 24.96 -6.73 -4.85
C ALA A 210 25.03 -7.49 -3.53
#